data_c2985eab239349384aa1621a7fb3d52a
#
_entry.id   c2985eab239349384aa1621a7fb3d52a
#
_cell.length_a   1.000
_cell.length_b   1.000
_cell.length_c   1.000
_cell.angle_alpha   90.00
_cell.angle_beta   90.00
_cell.angle_gamma   90.00
#
_symmetry.space_group_name_H-M   'P 1'
#
loop_
_entity.id
_entity.type
_entity.pdbx_description
1 polymer ?
#
loop_
_entity_poly.entity_id
_entity_poly.type
_entity_poly.pdbx_seq_one_letter_code
_entity_poly.pdbx_strand_id
1 'polypeptide(L)'
;IDYSGQGGIATTFDVEQIEVYRGPQGSRIGANALAGLIYIQTKDPTDTFEGTSEVTIGSYGTKSAGVAFGGPLDQNPDITYRIALRKDKADGFRKNLYLKRSDTSRKDESTSRLKVNWQLADNTKIKFLISQVDLNDPADIWTIDGSLNTLSDRPGMDSQKTNSYGMKVFHSFDGFELQSYTSSTDTNVIFSYDADWGNTDSHFPYVYDYFSETLRDRKSFNQEFRAVSDSADFQKNSFFEWVIGANYLELKESNLKKDDGLYGDPSDPYGPYASASASSSKYKSSNFSVFGNLDYLLSASLKFSIGLRWEDWEADYSDSLQESFNPTDKMSGGKISLIKSTVNGSSLYASLAKGYKQGGFNLGLGLGANSINNNVAYEPDFLTNYEIGINTKLLDSTINFNGVLFYSDREDQQVLISTQTDPSDPNTFSFLTQNAAEGVNHGLEMKMDMDITESLGIFLNLGILKTEIKNWQSRQDLEGRAQAHAPERSYALGLNWAPTSHTYLAID
;
A
#
# COMPACT_ATOMS: atom_id res chain seq x y z
N ILE A 1 -5.57 -6.87 -8.22
CA ILE A 1 -4.11 -7.01 -8.41
C ILE A 1 -3.47 -6.65 -7.08
N ASP A 2 -2.62 -7.53 -6.59
CA ASP A 2 -1.85 -7.32 -5.37
C ASP A 2 -0.46 -6.78 -5.72
N TYR A 3 -0.08 -5.65 -5.12
CA TYR A 3 1.22 -5.02 -5.24
C TYR A 3 2.02 -5.11 -3.92
N SER A 4 1.84 -6.19 -3.17
CA SER A 4 2.48 -6.38 -1.87
C SER A 4 3.97 -6.03 -1.86
N GLY A 5 4.35 -5.13 -0.99
CA GLY A 5 5.73 -4.78 -0.68
C GLY A 5 6.48 -3.95 -1.73
N GLN A 6 5.82 -3.49 -2.79
CA GLN A 6 6.38 -2.54 -3.76
C GLN A 6 5.29 -1.56 -4.18
N GLY A 7 5.54 -0.28 -4.09
CA GLY A 7 4.62 0.77 -4.53
C GLY A 7 4.47 0.78 -6.05
N GLY A 8 3.67 -0.14 -6.58
CA GLY A 8 3.53 -0.34 -8.01
C GLY A 8 2.56 0.59 -8.72
N ILE A 9 1.98 1.57 -8.03
CA ILE A 9 1.02 2.49 -8.63
C ILE A 9 1.71 3.83 -8.83
N ALA A 10 2.28 4.00 -9.99
CA ALA A 10 3.05 5.19 -10.31
C ALA A 10 2.20 6.43 -10.60
N THR A 11 0.89 6.30 -10.82
CA THR A 11 0.09 7.44 -11.30
C THR A 11 -1.37 7.38 -10.90
N THR A 12 -1.95 8.55 -10.64
CA THR A 12 -3.38 8.77 -10.50
C THR A 12 -4.07 9.14 -11.82
N PHE A 13 -3.36 9.10 -12.95
CA PHE A 13 -3.94 9.37 -14.25
C PHE A 13 -5.00 8.33 -14.63
N ASP A 14 -6.14 8.80 -15.13
CA ASP A 14 -7.28 7.98 -15.52
C ASP A 14 -7.84 7.11 -14.37
N VAL A 15 -7.84 7.67 -13.17
CA VAL A 15 -8.48 7.10 -11.98
C VAL A 15 -9.90 7.64 -11.88
N GLU A 16 -10.85 6.76 -11.55
CA GLU A 16 -12.24 7.10 -11.27
C GLU A 16 -12.40 7.56 -9.84
N GLN A 17 -11.84 6.78 -8.90
CA GLN A 17 -12.05 6.99 -7.47
C GLN A 17 -10.87 6.45 -6.66
N ILE A 18 -10.56 7.15 -5.58
CA ILE A 18 -9.65 6.69 -4.53
C ILE A 18 -10.46 6.65 -3.23
N GLU A 19 -10.54 5.48 -2.63
CA GLU A 19 -11.23 5.27 -1.36
C GLU A 19 -10.22 4.93 -0.27
N VAL A 20 -10.37 5.56 0.89
CA VAL A 20 -9.56 5.27 2.08
C VAL A 20 -10.47 4.66 3.14
N TYR A 21 -10.27 3.36 3.39
CA TYR A 21 -10.94 2.64 4.45
C TYR A 21 -10.07 2.68 5.69
N ARG A 22 -10.58 3.24 6.78
CA ARG A 22 -9.89 3.32 8.07
C ARG A 22 -10.26 2.14 8.96
N GLY A 23 -9.35 1.76 9.84
CA GLY A 23 -9.50 0.58 10.68
C GLY A 23 -9.43 -0.76 9.93
N PRO A 24 -9.47 -1.89 10.62
CA PRO A 24 -9.30 -3.21 10.03
C PRO A 24 -10.35 -3.55 8.97
N GLN A 25 -9.91 -4.03 7.80
CA GLN A 25 -10.76 -4.45 6.68
C GLN A 25 -10.59 -5.94 6.34
N GLY A 26 -10.08 -6.73 7.29
CA GLY A 26 -9.72 -8.13 7.08
C GLY A 26 -10.85 -9.04 6.60
N SER A 27 -12.11 -8.79 7.01
CA SER A 27 -13.24 -9.65 6.62
C SER A 27 -13.63 -9.53 5.16
N ARG A 28 -13.48 -8.33 4.57
CA ARG A 28 -14.05 -8.03 3.25
C ARG A 28 -13.02 -8.07 2.13
N ILE A 29 -11.78 -7.70 2.41
CA ILE A 29 -10.75 -7.42 1.39
C ILE A 29 -9.57 -8.39 1.47
N GLY A 30 -9.34 -9.01 2.62
CA GLY A 30 -8.31 -10.02 2.77
C GLY A 30 -7.21 -9.68 3.77
N ALA A 31 -6.16 -10.47 3.73
CA ALA A 31 -4.98 -10.33 4.57
C ALA A 31 -4.30 -8.97 4.39
N ASN A 32 -3.56 -8.55 5.41
CA ASN A 32 -2.74 -7.34 5.41
C ASN A 32 -3.49 -5.99 5.40
N ALA A 33 -4.82 -5.98 5.51
CA ALA A 33 -5.61 -4.78 5.74
C ALA A 33 -5.80 -4.53 7.26
N LEU A 34 -4.69 -4.52 8.01
CA LEU A 34 -4.66 -4.44 9.47
C LEU A 34 -5.20 -3.09 9.98
N ALA A 35 -4.64 -1.97 9.52
CA ALA A 35 -4.97 -0.63 9.99
C ALA A 35 -5.85 0.15 9.03
N GLY A 36 -6.02 -0.34 7.82
CA GLY A 36 -6.82 0.28 6.77
C GLY A 36 -6.45 -0.19 5.37
N LEU A 37 -7.09 0.42 4.39
CA LEU A 37 -6.89 0.11 2.98
C LEU A 37 -7.05 1.38 2.14
N ILE A 38 -6.19 1.55 1.15
CA ILE A 38 -6.38 2.51 0.06
C ILE A 38 -6.80 1.71 -1.17
N TYR A 39 -8.02 1.94 -1.64
CA TYR A 39 -8.57 1.30 -2.83
C TYR A 39 -8.59 2.29 -3.99
N ILE A 40 -7.92 1.96 -5.08
CA ILE A 40 -7.83 2.82 -6.27
C ILE A 40 -8.59 2.12 -7.40
N GLN A 41 -9.65 2.77 -7.83
CA GLN A 41 -10.44 2.34 -8.97
C GLN A 41 -10.07 3.19 -10.19
N THR A 42 -9.56 2.55 -11.22
CA THR A 42 -9.30 3.21 -12.49
C THR A 42 -10.57 3.21 -13.35
N LYS A 43 -10.74 4.21 -14.24
CA LYS A 43 -11.93 4.33 -15.07
C LYS A 43 -12.20 3.07 -15.87
N ASP A 44 -13.45 2.67 -15.93
CA ASP A 44 -13.93 1.56 -16.76
C ASP A 44 -14.24 2.03 -18.18
N PRO A 45 -14.26 1.13 -19.17
CA PRO A 45 -14.80 1.43 -20.49
C PRO A 45 -16.26 1.90 -20.45
N THR A 46 -16.60 2.85 -21.29
CA THR A 46 -17.93 3.48 -21.41
C THR A 46 -18.68 3.02 -22.67
N ASP A 47 -20.00 3.17 -22.70
CA ASP A 47 -20.85 2.81 -23.83
C ASP A 47 -20.83 3.85 -24.95
N THR A 48 -20.15 4.98 -24.74
CA THR A 48 -19.90 6.03 -25.73
C THR A 48 -18.40 6.29 -25.83
N PHE A 49 -17.95 6.65 -27.03
CA PHE A 49 -16.54 7.01 -27.21
C PHE A 49 -16.23 8.29 -26.44
N GLU A 50 -15.22 8.21 -25.59
CA GLU A 50 -14.68 9.36 -24.83
C GLU A 50 -13.17 9.31 -24.75
N GLY A 51 -12.56 10.47 -24.52
CA GLY A 51 -11.13 10.58 -24.36
C GLY A 51 -10.74 11.74 -23.46
N THR A 52 -9.58 11.62 -22.85
CA THR A 52 -8.95 12.68 -22.07
C THR A 52 -7.46 12.73 -22.37
N SER A 53 -6.90 13.92 -22.33
CA SER A 53 -5.45 14.12 -22.43
C SER A 53 -4.99 15.10 -21.36
N GLU A 54 -3.80 14.88 -20.85
CA GLU A 54 -3.17 15.73 -19.83
C GLU A 54 -1.73 15.98 -20.24
N VAL A 55 -1.29 17.23 -20.12
CA VAL A 55 0.12 17.61 -20.26
C VAL A 55 0.50 18.46 -19.06
N THR A 56 1.58 18.11 -18.39
CA THR A 56 2.11 18.85 -17.27
C THR A 56 3.53 19.30 -17.56
N ILE A 57 3.80 20.58 -17.31
CA ILE A 57 5.14 21.17 -17.35
C ILE A 57 5.40 21.86 -16.01
N GLY A 58 6.52 21.59 -15.39
CA GLY A 58 6.81 22.09 -14.06
C GLY A 58 8.30 22.36 -13.81
N SER A 59 8.62 22.70 -12.59
CA SER A 59 9.98 22.92 -12.14
C SER A 59 10.84 21.66 -12.27
N TYR A 60 12.14 21.81 -12.25
CA TYR A 60 13.11 20.71 -12.34
C TYR A 60 12.96 19.84 -13.58
N GLY A 61 12.67 20.48 -14.72
CA GLY A 61 12.53 19.76 -15.98
C GLY A 61 11.31 18.85 -16.06
N THR A 62 10.34 18.98 -15.15
CA THR A 62 9.14 18.14 -15.12
C THR A 62 8.35 18.27 -16.41
N LYS A 63 8.11 17.13 -17.05
CA LYS A 63 7.30 16.99 -18.27
C LYS A 63 6.53 15.69 -18.16
N SER A 64 5.20 15.78 -18.17
CA SER A 64 4.33 14.61 -18.17
C SER A 64 3.32 14.73 -19.30
N ALA A 65 3.00 13.60 -19.89
CA ALA A 65 1.95 13.50 -20.89
C ALA A 65 1.14 12.22 -20.65
N GLY A 66 -0.18 12.35 -20.67
CA GLY A 66 -1.12 11.26 -20.55
C GLY A 66 -2.21 11.35 -21.60
N VAL A 67 -2.65 10.21 -22.12
CA VAL A 67 -3.81 10.08 -22.97
C VAL A 67 -4.60 8.85 -22.57
N ALA A 68 -5.92 9.00 -22.47
CA ALA A 68 -6.82 7.88 -22.29
C ALA A 68 -8.02 8.04 -23.22
N PHE A 69 -8.45 6.94 -23.81
CA PHE A 69 -9.59 6.91 -24.70
C PHE A 69 -10.24 5.52 -24.75
N GLY A 70 -11.49 5.47 -25.09
CA GLY A 70 -12.23 4.21 -25.22
C GLY A 70 -13.68 4.42 -25.56
N GLY A 71 -14.41 3.32 -25.69
CA GLY A 71 -15.82 3.25 -26.06
C GLY A 71 -16.18 1.86 -26.55
N PRO A 72 -17.35 1.69 -27.20
CA PRO A 72 -17.75 0.45 -27.82
C PRO A 72 -16.93 0.14 -29.07
N LEU A 73 -16.78 -1.14 -29.41
CA LEU A 73 -16.31 -1.54 -30.72
C LEU A 73 -17.43 -1.38 -31.75
N ASP A 74 -17.17 -0.67 -32.84
CA ASP A 74 -18.18 -0.38 -33.86
C ASP A 74 -18.89 -1.62 -34.43
N GLN A 75 -18.16 -2.74 -34.51
CA GLN A 75 -18.68 -4.00 -35.05
C GLN A 75 -19.36 -4.89 -33.97
N ASN A 76 -19.15 -4.61 -32.68
CA ASN A 76 -19.74 -5.34 -31.57
C ASN A 76 -19.88 -4.43 -30.35
N PRO A 77 -21.04 -3.79 -30.14
CA PRO A 77 -21.29 -2.88 -29.04
C PRO A 77 -21.29 -3.57 -27.65
N ASP A 78 -21.42 -4.90 -27.60
CA ASP A 78 -21.31 -5.67 -26.35
C ASP A 78 -19.86 -5.69 -25.81
N ILE A 79 -18.90 -5.24 -26.63
CA ILE A 79 -17.51 -5.12 -26.22
C ILE A 79 -17.15 -3.64 -26.14
N THR A 80 -16.76 -3.20 -24.95
CA THR A 80 -16.22 -1.86 -24.74
C THR A 80 -14.76 -1.93 -24.29
N TYR A 81 -13.95 -0.94 -24.67
CA TYR A 81 -12.54 -0.89 -24.30
C TYR A 81 -12.13 0.47 -23.78
N ARG A 82 -11.03 0.52 -23.01
CA ARG A 82 -10.36 1.74 -22.59
C ARG A 82 -8.85 1.54 -22.57
N ILE A 83 -8.13 2.43 -23.21
CA ILE A 83 -6.67 2.48 -23.22
C ILE A 83 -6.23 3.72 -22.48
N ALA A 84 -5.28 3.61 -21.57
CA ALA A 84 -4.66 4.72 -20.88
C ALA A 84 -3.13 4.57 -20.92
N LEU A 85 -2.46 5.63 -21.36
CA LEU A 85 -1.01 5.71 -21.51
C LEU A 85 -0.51 6.97 -20.81
N ARG A 86 0.58 6.87 -20.04
CA ARG A 86 1.22 8.01 -19.39
C ARG A 86 2.73 7.87 -19.40
N LYS A 87 3.41 9.00 -19.59
CA LYS A 87 4.86 9.14 -19.41
C LYS A 87 5.15 10.35 -18.54
N ASP A 88 5.94 10.14 -17.49
CA ASP A 88 6.39 11.17 -16.56
C ASP A 88 7.92 11.24 -16.60
N LYS A 89 8.46 12.46 -16.72
CA LYS A 89 9.90 12.76 -16.66
C LYS A 89 10.15 14.00 -15.83
N ALA A 90 11.25 13.99 -15.07
CA ALA A 90 11.80 15.16 -14.40
C ALA A 90 13.31 14.98 -14.22
N ASP A 91 14.06 16.09 -14.19
CA ASP A 91 15.50 16.03 -13.94
C ASP A 91 15.84 15.80 -12.45
N GLY A 92 14.86 16.04 -11.56
CA GLY A 92 15.06 16.02 -10.12
C GLY A 92 15.62 17.33 -9.57
N PHE A 93 15.58 17.50 -8.26
CA PHE A 93 15.98 18.73 -7.60
C PHE A 93 17.36 18.66 -6.93
N ARG A 94 17.99 17.49 -6.90
CA ARG A 94 19.32 17.26 -6.34
C ARG A 94 20.40 17.43 -7.39
N LYS A 95 21.60 17.83 -6.95
CA LYS A 95 22.78 17.95 -7.80
C LYS A 95 23.88 17.07 -7.24
N ASN A 96 24.42 16.22 -8.07
CA ASN A 96 25.63 15.49 -7.74
C ASN A 96 26.84 16.36 -8.09
N LEU A 97 27.52 16.85 -7.04
CA LEU A 97 28.68 17.76 -7.21
C LEU A 97 29.94 17.02 -7.63
N TYR A 98 30.09 15.75 -7.21
CA TYR A 98 31.26 14.94 -7.58
C TYR A 98 31.22 14.59 -9.08
N LEU A 99 30.12 14.04 -9.56
CA LEU A 99 29.94 13.71 -10.98
C LEU A 99 29.62 14.91 -11.86
N LYS A 100 29.37 16.10 -11.26
CA LYS A 100 28.95 17.34 -11.95
C LYS A 100 27.68 17.13 -12.79
N ARG A 101 26.71 16.39 -12.24
CA ARG A 101 25.45 16.06 -12.88
C ARG A 101 24.27 16.59 -12.07
N SER A 102 23.14 16.88 -12.76
CA SER A 102 21.88 17.32 -12.15
C SER A 102 20.71 16.36 -12.43
N ASP A 103 20.99 15.17 -12.95
CA ASP A 103 19.99 14.19 -13.35
C ASP A 103 20.16 12.82 -12.63
N THR A 104 20.97 12.77 -11.55
CA THR A 104 21.23 11.58 -10.76
C THR A 104 20.07 11.22 -9.82
N SER A 105 19.08 12.12 -9.69
CA SER A 105 17.78 11.89 -9.02
C SER A 105 16.61 12.16 -9.96
N ARG A 106 16.79 11.92 -11.27
CA ARG A 106 15.74 12.09 -12.26
C ARG A 106 14.58 11.14 -12.03
N LYS A 107 13.42 11.49 -12.60
CA LYS A 107 12.26 10.64 -12.73
C LYS A 107 12.07 10.23 -14.19
N ASP A 108 11.86 8.95 -14.46
CA ASP A 108 11.55 8.42 -15.80
C ASP A 108 10.59 7.23 -15.69
N GLU A 109 9.30 7.53 -15.63
CA GLU A 109 8.24 6.55 -15.38
C GLU A 109 7.28 6.47 -16.56
N SER A 110 6.81 5.26 -16.87
CA SER A 110 5.74 5.05 -17.83
C SER A 110 4.72 4.03 -17.34
N THR A 111 3.47 4.29 -17.65
CA THR A 111 2.36 3.37 -17.38
C THR A 111 1.51 3.19 -18.62
N SER A 112 1.04 1.96 -18.81
CA SER A 112 0.07 1.64 -19.84
C SER A 112 -1.00 0.71 -19.26
N ARG A 113 -2.25 0.90 -19.68
CA ARG A 113 -3.38 0.10 -19.22
C ARG A 113 -4.38 -0.10 -20.34
N LEU A 114 -4.82 -1.34 -20.52
CA LEU A 114 -5.93 -1.73 -21.38
C LEU A 114 -6.98 -2.41 -20.51
N LYS A 115 -8.21 -1.94 -20.61
CA LYS A 115 -9.39 -2.61 -20.07
C LYS A 115 -10.32 -2.98 -21.22
N VAL A 116 -10.95 -4.14 -21.10
CA VAL A 116 -12.00 -4.61 -22.01
C VAL A 116 -13.14 -5.17 -21.16
N ASN A 117 -14.34 -4.68 -21.40
CA ASN A 117 -15.57 -5.25 -20.88
C ASN A 117 -16.32 -5.94 -22.01
N TRP A 118 -16.77 -7.14 -21.78
CA TRP A 118 -17.53 -7.94 -22.73
C TRP A 118 -18.81 -8.47 -22.10
N GLN A 119 -19.95 -8.02 -22.60
CA GLN A 119 -21.27 -8.60 -22.26
C GLN A 119 -21.45 -9.85 -23.12
N LEU A 120 -21.03 -11.01 -22.57
CA LEU A 120 -21.06 -12.30 -23.29
C LEU A 120 -22.49 -12.81 -23.52
N ALA A 121 -23.38 -12.55 -22.56
CA ALA A 121 -24.80 -12.85 -22.60
C ALA A 121 -25.54 -11.91 -21.63
N ASP A 122 -26.85 -11.85 -21.66
CA ASP A 122 -27.66 -10.96 -20.81
C ASP A 122 -27.30 -11.07 -19.31
N ASN A 123 -26.95 -12.27 -18.87
CA ASN A 123 -26.61 -12.57 -17.49
C ASN A 123 -25.12 -12.82 -17.23
N THR A 124 -24.24 -12.61 -18.25
CA THR A 124 -22.81 -12.94 -18.13
C THR A 124 -21.95 -11.81 -18.64
N LYS A 125 -21.11 -11.24 -17.77
CA LYS A 125 -20.16 -10.17 -18.10
C LYS A 125 -18.73 -10.59 -17.76
N ILE A 126 -17.81 -10.32 -18.67
CA ILE A 126 -16.37 -10.56 -18.48
C ILE A 126 -15.64 -9.22 -18.56
N LYS A 127 -14.72 -8.99 -17.65
CA LYS A 127 -13.83 -7.81 -17.66
C LYS A 127 -12.38 -8.26 -17.68
N PHE A 128 -11.60 -7.71 -18.59
CA PHE A 128 -10.16 -7.95 -18.70
C PHE A 128 -9.38 -6.67 -18.37
N LEU A 129 -8.22 -6.86 -17.76
CA LEU A 129 -7.25 -5.82 -17.47
C LEU A 129 -5.85 -6.30 -17.84
N ILE A 130 -5.13 -5.50 -18.61
CA ILE A 130 -3.70 -5.62 -18.83
C ILE A 130 -3.08 -4.29 -18.42
N SER A 131 -2.06 -4.32 -17.58
CA SER A 131 -1.34 -3.12 -17.14
C SER A 131 0.16 -3.36 -17.11
N GLN A 132 0.91 -2.36 -17.52
CA GLN A 132 2.36 -2.33 -17.43
C GLN A 132 2.78 -1.05 -16.71
N VAL A 133 3.72 -1.18 -15.77
CA VAL A 133 4.40 -0.09 -15.09
C VAL A 133 5.90 -0.27 -15.30
N ASP A 134 6.58 0.79 -15.69
CA ASP A 134 8.03 0.82 -15.89
C ASP A 134 8.58 2.09 -15.24
N LEU A 135 9.28 1.93 -14.11
CA LEU A 135 9.96 2.98 -13.35
C LEU A 135 11.47 2.79 -13.54
N ASN A 136 12.16 3.82 -13.98
CA ASN A 136 13.59 3.79 -14.25
C ASN A 136 14.27 5.01 -13.63
N ASP A 137 14.19 5.09 -12.32
CA ASP A 137 14.65 6.22 -11.53
C ASP A 137 16.01 5.91 -10.89
N PRO A 138 16.99 6.80 -10.97
CA PRO A 138 18.20 6.70 -10.16
C PRO A 138 17.90 6.94 -8.67
N ALA A 139 18.74 6.37 -7.81
CA ALA A 139 18.57 6.44 -6.35
C ALA A 139 19.66 7.30 -5.65
N ASP A 140 20.12 8.36 -6.28
CA ASP A 140 21.09 9.32 -5.70
C ASP A 140 20.36 10.33 -4.80
N ILE A 141 19.88 9.88 -3.65
CA ILE A 141 19.01 10.66 -2.77
C ILE A 141 19.61 10.95 -1.39
N TRP A 142 20.66 10.26 -1.00
CA TRP A 142 21.32 10.44 0.29
C TRP A 142 22.46 11.44 0.23
N THR A 143 22.64 12.19 1.32
CA THR A 143 23.67 13.22 1.44
C THR A 143 24.32 13.16 2.82
N ILE A 144 25.62 13.34 2.89
CA ILE A 144 26.39 13.31 4.15
C ILE A 144 25.99 14.45 5.08
N ASP A 145 25.68 15.62 4.51
CA ASP A 145 25.46 16.88 5.26
C ASP A 145 23.97 17.29 5.35
N GLY A 146 23.04 16.47 4.86
CA GLY A 146 21.62 16.77 4.82
C GLY A 146 21.22 17.86 3.79
N SER A 147 22.14 18.28 2.91
CA SER A 147 21.88 19.26 1.86
C SER A 147 21.12 18.65 0.67
N LEU A 148 20.86 19.47 -0.36
CA LEU A 148 20.32 19.00 -1.64
C LEU A 148 21.43 18.58 -2.63
N ASN A 149 22.67 18.58 -2.20
CA ASN A 149 23.81 18.18 -3.04
C ASN A 149 24.31 16.80 -2.62
N THR A 150 24.41 15.90 -3.56
CA THR A 150 25.01 14.58 -3.36
C THR A 150 26.48 14.58 -3.76
N LEU A 151 27.23 13.65 -3.22
CA LEU A 151 28.67 13.46 -3.49
C LEU A 151 28.98 12.06 -4.00
N SER A 152 27.93 11.27 -4.27
CA SER A 152 28.02 9.89 -4.70
C SER A 152 28.83 9.75 -5.99
N ASP A 153 29.75 8.82 -6.03
CA ASP A 153 30.48 8.45 -7.24
C ASP A 153 29.79 7.31 -8.00
N ARG A 154 28.91 6.55 -7.32
CA ARG A 154 28.12 5.43 -7.88
C ARG A 154 26.62 5.61 -7.60
N PRO A 155 25.93 6.59 -8.22
CA PRO A 155 24.48 6.73 -8.07
C PRO A 155 23.75 5.42 -8.36
N GLY A 156 22.89 5.03 -7.44
CA GLY A 156 22.15 3.79 -7.58
C GLY A 156 20.94 3.90 -8.51
N MET A 157 20.10 2.87 -8.46
CA MET A 157 18.85 2.74 -9.21
C MET A 157 17.71 2.38 -8.27
N ASP A 158 16.54 2.96 -8.51
CA ASP A 158 15.24 2.49 -8.02
C ASP A 158 14.35 2.22 -9.23
N SER A 159 14.45 1.00 -9.74
CA SER A 159 13.83 0.58 -10.98
C SER A 159 12.84 -0.55 -10.73
N GLN A 160 11.68 -0.44 -11.34
CA GLN A 160 10.64 -1.46 -11.26
C GLN A 160 9.98 -1.64 -12.63
N LYS A 161 9.85 -2.89 -13.07
CA LYS A 161 9.05 -3.26 -14.22
C LYS A 161 8.00 -4.29 -13.83
N THR A 162 6.72 -3.91 -13.93
CA THR A 162 5.59 -4.76 -13.53
C THR A 162 4.66 -4.97 -14.71
N ASN A 163 4.34 -6.23 -15.00
CA ASN A 163 3.28 -6.63 -15.90
C ASN A 163 2.15 -7.24 -15.08
N SER A 164 0.91 -6.79 -15.29
CA SER A 164 -0.25 -7.22 -14.54
C SER A 164 -1.38 -7.64 -15.47
N TYR A 165 -2.04 -8.74 -15.11
CA TYR A 165 -3.16 -9.29 -15.83
C TYR A 165 -4.31 -9.52 -14.87
N GLY A 166 -5.51 -9.18 -15.27
CA GLY A 166 -6.72 -9.40 -14.48
C GLY A 166 -7.87 -9.85 -15.35
N MET A 167 -8.67 -10.76 -14.82
CA MET A 167 -9.93 -11.19 -15.41
C MET A 167 -10.99 -11.28 -14.30
N LYS A 168 -12.17 -10.70 -14.58
CA LYS A 168 -13.34 -10.84 -13.71
C LYS A 168 -14.47 -11.40 -14.54
N VAL A 169 -15.16 -12.40 -14.00
CA VAL A 169 -16.35 -12.99 -14.60
C VAL A 169 -17.50 -12.82 -13.62
N PHE A 170 -18.61 -12.33 -14.11
CA PHE A 170 -19.86 -12.14 -13.37
C PHE A 170 -20.95 -12.96 -14.07
N HIS A 171 -21.65 -13.78 -13.33
CA HIS A 171 -22.78 -14.53 -13.85
C HIS A 171 -23.95 -14.46 -12.88
N SER A 172 -25.03 -13.81 -13.32
CA SER A 172 -26.24 -13.63 -12.51
C SER A 172 -27.17 -14.84 -12.62
N PHE A 173 -27.54 -15.38 -11.49
CA PHE A 173 -28.58 -16.38 -11.30
C PHE A 173 -29.82 -15.71 -10.71
N ASP A 174 -30.90 -16.48 -10.56
CA ASP A 174 -32.06 -16.04 -9.81
C ASP A 174 -31.68 -15.93 -8.31
N GLY A 175 -31.75 -14.73 -7.75
CA GLY A 175 -31.47 -14.42 -6.34
C GLY A 175 -30.01 -14.24 -5.93
N PHE A 176 -29.03 -14.53 -6.78
CA PHE A 176 -27.60 -14.26 -6.48
C PHE A 176 -26.73 -14.13 -7.73
N GLU A 177 -25.57 -13.55 -7.59
CA GLU A 177 -24.54 -13.47 -8.61
C GLU A 177 -23.29 -14.25 -8.19
N LEU A 178 -22.76 -15.07 -9.10
CA LEU A 178 -21.46 -15.72 -8.94
C LEU A 178 -20.38 -14.86 -9.61
N GLN A 179 -19.32 -14.58 -8.88
CA GLN A 179 -18.19 -13.76 -9.31
C GLN A 179 -16.90 -14.57 -9.23
N SER A 180 -16.05 -14.45 -10.26
CA SER A 180 -14.70 -14.99 -10.27
C SER A 180 -13.70 -13.86 -10.54
N TYR A 181 -12.66 -13.76 -9.74
CA TYR A 181 -11.58 -12.78 -9.87
C TYR A 181 -10.25 -13.51 -9.99
N THR A 182 -9.61 -13.40 -11.14
CA THR A 182 -8.28 -13.94 -11.41
C THR A 182 -7.32 -12.79 -11.64
N SER A 183 -6.19 -12.79 -10.99
CA SER A 183 -5.11 -11.84 -11.32
C SER A 183 -3.73 -12.48 -11.19
N SER A 184 -2.79 -11.96 -11.99
CA SER A 184 -1.38 -12.31 -11.93
C SER A 184 -0.53 -11.08 -12.16
N THR A 185 0.58 -10.99 -11.42
CA THR A 185 1.62 -9.97 -11.61
C THR A 185 2.99 -10.60 -11.75
N ASP A 186 3.84 -9.99 -12.56
CA ASP A 186 5.25 -10.32 -12.70
C ASP A 186 6.04 -9.02 -12.58
N THR A 187 6.89 -8.91 -11.56
CA THR A 187 7.60 -7.68 -11.20
C THR A 187 9.08 -7.95 -11.05
N ASN A 188 9.89 -7.19 -11.79
CA ASN A 188 11.34 -7.13 -11.63
C ASN A 188 11.70 -5.80 -10.97
N VAL A 189 12.50 -5.84 -9.91
CA VAL A 189 12.98 -4.67 -9.19
C VAL A 189 14.49 -4.69 -9.13
N ILE A 190 15.09 -3.53 -9.38
CA ILE A 190 16.51 -3.26 -9.12
C ILE A 190 16.55 -2.09 -8.16
N PHE A 191 17.03 -2.33 -6.95
CA PHE A 191 17.31 -1.29 -5.98
C PHE A 191 18.79 -1.30 -5.64
N SER A 192 19.47 -0.22 -5.97
CA SER A 192 20.88 -0.06 -5.64
C SER A 192 21.15 1.35 -5.16
N TYR A 193 22.14 1.51 -4.33
CA TYR A 193 22.52 2.80 -3.79
C TYR A 193 23.98 2.84 -3.38
N ASP A 194 24.52 4.04 -3.37
CA ASP A 194 25.81 4.36 -2.79
C ASP A 194 25.68 4.33 -1.26
N ALA A 195 26.27 3.32 -0.63
CA ALA A 195 26.05 3.03 0.77
C ALA A 195 26.90 3.92 1.71
N ASP A 196 27.91 4.58 1.20
CA ASP A 196 28.70 5.58 1.92
C ASP A 196 28.22 7.03 1.69
N TRP A 197 27.27 7.26 0.76
CA TRP A 197 26.67 8.55 0.38
C TRP A 197 27.65 9.57 -0.18
N GLY A 198 28.82 9.11 -0.61
CA GLY A 198 29.93 9.97 -0.97
C GLY A 198 30.79 9.45 -2.10
N ASN A 199 32.06 9.48 -1.87
CA ASN A 199 33.12 8.97 -2.72
C ASN A 199 34.37 8.73 -1.86
N THR A 200 35.40 8.14 -2.44
CA THR A 200 36.63 7.77 -1.73
C THR A 200 37.30 8.91 -0.94
N ASP A 201 37.02 10.17 -1.28
CA ASP A 201 37.61 11.33 -0.59
C ASP A 201 36.69 11.91 0.49
N SER A 202 35.41 11.51 0.51
CA SER A 202 34.39 12.12 1.39
C SER A 202 34.62 11.87 2.87
N HIS A 203 35.32 10.81 3.22
CA HIS A 203 35.56 10.36 4.59
C HIS A 203 37.02 10.49 5.02
N PHE A 204 37.80 11.29 4.30
CA PHE A 204 39.21 11.49 4.63
C PHE A 204 39.44 11.81 6.13
N PRO A 205 40.41 11.15 6.81
CA PRO A 205 41.53 10.37 6.26
C PRO A 205 41.22 8.87 6.03
N TYR A 206 40.03 8.40 6.32
CA TYR A 206 39.60 7.03 6.06
C TYR A 206 39.22 6.89 4.60
N VAL A 207 39.52 5.75 3.99
CA VAL A 207 38.90 5.32 2.74
C VAL A 207 37.64 4.54 3.10
N TYR A 208 36.49 5.00 2.62
CA TYR A 208 35.20 4.38 2.87
C TYR A 208 34.35 4.54 1.63
N ASP A 209 34.20 3.46 0.86
CA ASP A 209 33.50 3.43 -0.42
C ASP A 209 32.73 2.13 -0.51
N TYR A 210 31.40 2.19 -0.49
CA TYR A 210 30.52 1.05 -0.44
C TYR A 210 29.32 1.20 -1.37
N PHE A 211 28.99 0.12 -2.06
CA PHE A 211 27.82 0.04 -2.93
C PHE A 211 26.99 -1.21 -2.63
N SER A 212 25.68 -1.04 -2.62
CA SER A 212 24.72 -2.13 -2.42
C SER A 212 23.75 -2.22 -3.58
N GLU A 213 23.52 -3.43 -4.09
CA GLU A 213 22.55 -3.73 -5.14
C GLU A 213 21.68 -4.91 -4.73
N THR A 214 20.37 -4.76 -4.88
CA THR A 214 19.38 -5.85 -4.70
C THR A 214 18.58 -6.00 -5.98
N LEU A 215 18.63 -7.19 -6.55
CA LEU A 215 17.82 -7.64 -7.67
C LEU A 215 16.69 -8.51 -7.13
N ARG A 216 15.44 -8.21 -7.46
CA ARG A 216 14.27 -8.92 -6.96
C ARG A 216 13.34 -9.27 -8.11
N ASP A 217 13.00 -10.55 -8.22
CA ASP A 217 11.95 -11.03 -9.09
C ASP A 217 10.78 -11.51 -8.25
N ARG A 218 9.59 -10.98 -8.50
CA ARG A 218 8.37 -11.30 -7.76
C ARG A 218 7.25 -11.67 -8.72
N LYS A 219 6.56 -12.78 -8.41
CA LYS A 219 5.36 -13.23 -9.12
C LYS A 219 4.24 -13.45 -8.12
N SER A 220 3.06 -12.95 -8.44
CA SER A 220 1.86 -13.25 -7.67
C SER A 220 0.77 -13.82 -8.57
N PHE A 221 -0.02 -14.71 -7.99
CA PHE A 221 -1.25 -15.22 -8.58
C PHE A 221 -2.36 -15.21 -7.54
N ASN A 222 -3.51 -14.65 -7.89
CA ASN A 222 -4.67 -14.61 -7.02
C ASN A 222 -5.90 -15.14 -7.76
N GLN A 223 -6.65 -16.03 -7.10
CA GLN A 223 -7.94 -16.52 -7.55
C GLN A 223 -8.95 -16.39 -6.43
N GLU A 224 -10.06 -15.72 -6.71
CA GLU A 224 -11.15 -15.59 -5.75
C GLU A 224 -12.49 -15.92 -6.40
N PHE A 225 -13.34 -16.63 -5.67
CA PHE A 225 -14.73 -16.89 -6.01
C PHE A 225 -15.62 -16.29 -4.95
N ARG A 226 -16.69 -15.62 -5.38
CA ARG A 226 -17.74 -15.08 -4.51
C ARG A 226 -19.11 -15.46 -5.02
N ALA A 227 -20.02 -15.74 -4.09
CA ALA A 227 -21.45 -15.66 -4.34
C ALA A 227 -22.00 -14.47 -3.55
N VAL A 228 -22.76 -13.62 -4.20
CA VAL A 228 -23.29 -12.37 -3.67
C VAL A 228 -24.79 -12.37 -3.85
N SER A 229 -25.57 -12.14 -2.80
CA SER A 229 -27.03 -12.01 -2.88
C SER A 229 -27.44 -10.88 -3.81
N ASP A 230 -28.57 -11.02 -4.47
CA ASP A 230 -29.11 -9.95 -5.30
C ASP A 230 -29.56 -8.77 -4.41
N SER A 231 -28.94 -7.61 -4.62
CA SER A 231 -29.27 -6.39 -3.87
C SER A 231 -30.64 -5.80 -4.24
N ALA A 232 -31.21 -6.16 -5.40
CA ALA A 232 -32.54 -5.71 -5.80
C ALA A 232 -33.65 -6.29 -4.92
N ASP A 233 -33.42 -7.44 -4.31
CA ASP A 233 -34.34 -8.07 -3.37
C ASP A 233 -34.22 -7.54 -1.93
N PHE A 234 -33.12 -6.88 -1.61
CA PHE A 234 -32.91 -6.31 -0.29
C PHE A 234 -33.91 -5.17 0.00
N GLN A 235 -34.50 -5.15 1.16
CA GLN A 235 -35.58 -4.24 1.59
C GLN A 235 -36.95 -4.46 0.93
N LYS A 236 -37.03 -5.12 -0.23
CA LYS A 236 -38.33 -5.42 -0.89
C LYS A 236 -38.87 -6.76 -0.48
N ASN A 237 -38.04 -7.80 -0.59
CA ASN A 237 -38.43 -9.20 -0.37
C ASN A 237 -37.56 -9.90 0.67
N SER A 238 -36.38 -9.36 1.00
CA SER A 238 -35.40 -9.94 1.92
C SER A 238 -34.94 -8.92 2.96
N PHE A 239 -34.76 -9.38 4.20
CA PHE A 239 -34.17 -8.57 5.30
C PHE A 239 -32.67 -8.75 5.43
N PHE A 240 -32.03 -9.48 4.54
CA PHE A 240 -30.58 -9.72 4.61
C PHE A 240 -29.91 -9.68 3.23
N GLU A 241 -28.72 -9.15 3.19
CA GLU A 241 -27.73 -9.28 2.11
C GLU A 241 -26.57 -10.12 2.60
N TRP A 242 -26.00 -10.90 1.72
CA TRP A 242 -24.89 -11.74 2.07
C TRP A 242 -23.86 -11.85 0.95
N VAL A 243 -22.62 -12.08 1.36
CA VAL A 243 -21.51 -12.46 0.49
C VAL A 243 -20.80 -13.63 1.15
N ILE A 244 -20.53 -14.67 0.39
CA ILE A 244 -19.63 -15.76 0.79
C ILE A 244 -18.58 -15.95 -0.29
N GLY A 245 -17.38 -16.31 0.10
CA GLY A 245 -16.30 -16.51 -0.88
C GLY A 245 -15.13 -17.30 -0.34
N ALA A 246 -14.28 -17.69 -1.29
CA ALA A 246 -13.00 -18.33 -1.04
C ALA A 246 -11.93 -17.67 -1.91
N ASN A 247 -10.74 -17.54 -1.38
CA ASN A 247 -9.62 -16.92 -2.06
C ASN A 247 -8.36 -17.78 -1.91
N TYR A 248 -7.57 -17.84 -2.97
CA TYR A 248 -6.24 -18.40 -2.98
C TYR A 248 -5.26 -17.36 -3.54
N LEU A 249 -4.20 -17.07 -2.79
CA LEU A 249 -3.11 -16.19 -3.18
C LEU A 249 -1.79 -16.95 -3.10
N GLU A 250 -1.00 -16.92 -4.16
CA GLU A 250 0.39 -17.40 -4.18
C GLU A 250 1.32 -16.22 -4.49
N LEU A 251 2.40 -16.11 -3.73
CA LEU A 251 3.50 -15.18 -3.95
C LEU A 251 4.81 -15.96 -4.04
N LYS A 252 5.61 -15.67 -5.06
CA LYS A 252 6.98 -16.17 -5.23
C LYS A 252 7.91 -15.00 -5.37
N GLU A 253 9.02 -15.04 -4.65
CA GLU A 253 10.05 -14.01 -4.73
C GLU A 253 11.43 -14.64 -4.73
N SER A 254 12.32 -14.15 -5.56
CA SER A 254 13.75 -14.41 -5.49
C SER A 254 14.52 -13.11 -5.38
N ASN A 255 15.50 -13.08 -4.49
CA ASN A 255 16.37 -11.94 -4.27
C ASN A 255 17.82 -12.35 -4.52
N LEU A 256 18.59 -11.43 -5.11
CA LEU A 256 20.04 -11.47 -5.18
C LEU A 256 20.55 -10.12 -4.68
N LYS A 257 21.20 -10.13 -3.51
CA LYS A 257 21.86 -8.95 -2.93
C LYS A 257 23.35 -9.06 -3.19
N LYS A 258 23.97 -7.99 -3.63
CA LYS A 258 25.41 -7.83 -3.84
C LYS A 258 25.85 -6.57 -3.12
N ASP A 259 26.89 -6.70 -2.33
CA ASP A 259 27.53 -5.58 -1.65
C ASP A 259 29.02 -5.62 -2.03
N ASP A 260 29.59 -4.50 -2.42
CA ASP A 260 31.01 -4.33 -2.63
C ASP A 260 31.48 -3.06 -1.92
N GLY A 261 32.72 -3.08 -1.46
CA GLY A 261 33.26 -1.99 -0.71
C GLY A 261 34.79 -1.95 -0.64
N LEU A 262 35.28 -0.81 -0.26
CA LEU A 262 36.69 -0.53 0.02
C LEU A 262 36.79 0.20 1.34
N TYR A 263 37.55 -0.36 2.31
CA TYR A 263 37.78 0.26 3.60
C TYR A 263 39.28 0.40 3.87
N GLY A 264 39.71 1.58 4.31
CA GLY A 264 41.08 1.86 4.70
C GLY A 264 41.16 2.75 5.94
N ASP A 265 41.87 2.29 6.96
CA ASP A 265 42.23 3.06 8.14
C ASP A 265 43.62 3.69 7.90
N PRO A 266 43.81 5.01 8.10
CA PRO A 266 45.08 5.67 7.92
C PRO A 266 46.19 5.18 8.88
N SER A 267 45.82 4.50 9.96
CA SER A 267 46.75 3.87 10.90
C SER A 267 47.21 2.47 10.47
N ASP A 268 46.55 1.86 9.49
CA ASP A 268 46.87 0.55 8.94
C ASP A 268 47.71 0.68 7.66
N PRO A 269 49.01 0.32 7.69
CA PRO A 269 49.87 0.42 6.52
C PRO A 269 49.58 -0.64 5.43
N TYR A 270 48.71 -1.61 5.69
CA TYR A 270 48.39 -2.69 4.76
C TYR A 270 47.06 -2.47 4.01
N GLY A 271 46.23 -1.54 4.46
CA GLY A 271 44.98 -1.15 3.79
C GLY A 271 45.22 -0.27 2.55
N PRO A 272 44.17 0.10 1.79
CA PRO A 272 42.75 -0.29 2.03
C PRO A 272 42.42 -1.73 1.61
N TYR A 273 41.38 -2.30 2.22
CA TYR A 273 40.88 -3.64 1.95
C TYR A 273 39.60 -3.60 1.13
N ALA A 274 39.59 -4.35 0.05
CA ALA A 274 38.36 -4.56 -0.71
C ALA A 274 37.52 -5.70 -0.10
N SER A 275 36.21 -5.52 -0.05
CA SER A 275 35.26 -6.54 0.31
C SER A 275 34.21 -6.68 -0.78
N ALA A 276 33.78 -7.92 -1.01
CA ALA A 276 32.65 -8.20 -1.89
C ALA A 276 31.85 -9.37 -1.31
N SER A 277 30.56 -9.23 -1.26
CA SER A 277 29.67 -10.28 -0.83
C SER A 277 28.48 -10.42 -1.77
N ALA A 278 27.93 -11.64 -1.85
CA ALA A 278 26.69 -11.89 -2.55
C ALA A 278 25.86 -12.90 -1.75
N SER A 279 24.59 -12.60 -1.59
CA SER A 279 23.61 -13.49 -0.97
C SER A 279 22.38 -13.60 -1.84
N SER A 280 21.77 -14.77 -1.87
CA SER A 280 20.52 -14.99 -2.58
C SER A 280 19.50 -15.67 -1.69
N SER A 281 18.22 -15.36 -1.90
CA SER A 281 17.12 -16.01 -1.20
C SER A 281 15.97 -16.32 -2.14
N LYS A 282 15.19 -17.32 -1.77
CA LYS A 282 13.91 -17.67 -2.39
C LYS A 282 12.85 -17.71 -1.32
N TYR A 283 11.74 -17.12 -1.64
CA TYR A 283 10.55 -17.08 -0.81
C TYR A 283 9.34 -17.48 -1.63
N LYS A 284 8.53 -18.37 -1.09
CA LYS A 284 7.22 -18.71 -1.62
C LYS A 284 6.24 -18.68 -0.48
N SER A 285 5.08 -18.07 -0.68
CA SER A 285 3.96 -18.19 0.26
C SER A 285 2.68 -18.51 -0.47
N SER A 286 1.79 -19.21 0.21
CA SER A 286 0.43 -19.44 -0.23
C SER A 286 -0.55 -19.19 0.90
N ASN A 287 -1.67 -18.55 0.54
CA ASN A 287 -2.75 -18.23 1.44
C ASN A 287 -4.04 -18.82 0.89
N PHE A 288 -4.71 -19.65 1.66
CA PHE A 288 -6.09 -20.05 1.39
C PHE A 288 -7.00 -19.42 2.43
N SER A 289 -8.11 -18.83 1.99
CA SER A 289 -9.05 -18.24 2.91
C SER A 289 -10.49 -18.47 2.50
N VAL A 290 -11.36 -18.51 3.50
CA VAL A 290 -12.81 -18.47 3.34
C VAL A 290 -13.36 -17.29 4.13
N PHE A 291 -14.34 -16.60 3.56
CA PHE A 291 -14.94 -15.43 4.18
C PHE A 291 -16.42 -15.31 3.89
N GLY A 292 -17.11 -14.56 4.72
CA GLY A 292 -18.50 -14.22 4.52
C GLY A 292 -18.89 -12.95 5.26
N ASN A 293 -19.86 -12.24 4.70
CA ASN A 293 -20.50 -11.09 5.32
C ASN A 293 -22.02 -11.28 5.25
N LEU A 294 -22.69 -10.85 6.30
CA LEU A 294 -24.14 -10.81 6.41
C LEU A 294 -24.55 -9.43 6.94
N ASP A 295 -25.37 -8.75 6.19
CA ASP A 295 -26.09 -7.54 6.61
C ASP A 295 -27.55 -7.90 6.85
N TYR A 296 -28.07 -7.60 8.04
CA TYR A 296 -29.43 -7.94 8.44
C TYR A 296 -30.18 -6.69 8.94
N LEU A 297 -31.37 -6.42 8.39
CA LEU A 297 -32.22 -5.33 8.83
C LEU A 297 -33.05 -5.78 10.04
N LEU A 298 -32.65 -5.34 11.23
CA LEU A 298 -33.40 -5.50 12.47
C LEU A 298 -34.70 -4.68 12.47
N SER A 299 -34.69 -3.54 11.78
CA SER A 299 -35.82 -2.69 11.48
C SER A 299 -35.52 -1.80 10.28
N ALA A 300 -36.49 -1.03 9.79
CA ALA A 300 -36.30 -0.08 8.69
C ALA A 300 -35.15 0.95 8.92
N SER A 301 -34.72 1.14 10.16
CA SER A 301 -33.67 2.11 10.53
C SER A 301 -32.49 1.51 11.29
N LEU A 302 -32.51 0.20 11.56
CA LEU A 302 -31.46 -0.44 12.35
C LEU A 302 -30.93 -1.66 11.59
N LYS A 303 -29.65 -1.61 11.21
CA LYS A 303 -28.95 -2.67 10.49
C LYS A 303 -27.86 -3.28 11.39
N PHE A 304 -27.84 -4.59 11.48
CA PHE A 304 -26.76 -5.40 12.03
C PHE A 304 -25.91 -5.92 10.89
N SER A 305 -24.58 -5.87 11.05
CA SER A 305 -23.64 -6.36 10.05
C SER A 305 -22.60 -7.24 10.73
N ILE A 306 -22.32 -8.40 10.18
CA ILE A 306 -21.25 -9.30 10.62
C ILE A 306 -20.45 -9.79 9.43
N GLY A 307 -19.13 -9.68 9.51
CA GLY A 307 -18.21 -10.22 8.54
C GLY A 307 -17.14 -11.05 9.25
N LEU A 308 -16.83 -12.21 8.70
CA LEU A 308 -15.82 -13.13 9.22
C LEU A 308 -14.91 -13.60 8.10
N ARG A 309 -13.65 -13.83 8.42
CA ARG A 309 -12.66 -14.45 7.54
C ARG A 309 -11.76 -15.39 8.36
N TRP A 310 -11.49 -16.54 7.79
CA TRP A 310 -10.46 -17.46 8.24
C TRP A 310 -9.44 -17.64 7.12
N GLU A 311 -8.17 -17.75 7.49
CA GLU A 311 -7.06 -17.85 6.56
C GLU A 311 -6.03 -18.84 7.06
N ASP A 312 -5.56 -19.70 6.16
CA ASP A 312 -4.45 -20.63 6.33
C ASP A 312 -3.30 -20.15 5.46
N TRP A 313 -2.18 -19.80 6.07
CA TRP A 313 -0.98 -19.30 5.43
C TRP A 313 0.17 -20.26 5.65
N GLU A 314 0.88 -20.52 4.59
CA GLU A 314 2.13 -21.29 4.61
C GLU A 314 3.20 -20.57 3.80
N ALA A 315 4.45 -20.70 4.20
CA ALA A 315 5.57 -20.16 3.47
C ALA A 315 6.78 -21.09 3.47
N ASP A 316 7.56 -20.99 2.41
CA ASP A 316 8.86 -21.64 2.23
C ASP A 316 9.91 -20.55 2.02
N TYR A 317 10.95 -20.55 2.83
CA TYR A 317 12.13 -19.72 2.67
C TYR A 317 13.38 -20.53 2.60
N SER A 318 14.32 -20.16 1.73
CA SER A 318 15.67 -20.68 1.69
C SER A 318 16.64 -19.64 1.16
N ASP A 319 17.90 -19.68 1.62
CA ASP A 319 18.95 -18.77 1.17
C ASP A 319 20.29 -19.45 0.90
N SER A 320 21.23 -18.65 0.38
CA SER A 320 22.60 -19.10 0.08
C SER A 320 23.47 -19.34 1.32
N LEU A 321 22.99 -18.95 2.50
CA LEU A 321 23.64 -19.17 3.79
C LEU A 321 23.19 -20.48 4.46
N GLN A 322 22.42 -21.31 3.73
CA GLN A 322 21.86 -22.60 4.14
C GLN A 322 20.77 -22.50 5.23
N GLU A 323 20.16 -21.32 5.36
CA GLU A 323 18.97 -21.16 6.17
C GLU A 323 17.72 -21.60 5.41
N SER A 324 16.81 -22.28 6.10
CA SER A 324 15.54 -22.76 5.54
C SER A 324 14.46 -22.78 6.62
N PHE A 325 13.29 -22.22 6.30
CA PHE A 325 12.16 -22.10 7.23
C PHE A 325 10.84 -22.36 6.49
N ASN A 326 9.94 -23.08 7.13
CA ASN A 326 8.63 -23.45 6.58
C ASN A 326 7.55 -23.18 7.62
N PRO A 327 7.26 -21.90 7.96
CA PRO A 327 6.22 -21.58 8.92
C PRO A 327 4.82 -21.72 8.31
N THR A 328 3.87 -22.02 9.18
CA THR A 328 2.44 -22.05 8.87
C THR A 328 1.67 -21.34 9.98
N ASP A 329 0.71 -20.49 9.60
CA ASP A 329 -0.13 -19.77 10.54
C ASP A 329 -1.59 -19.84 10.13
N LYS A 330 -2.46 -19.91 11.16
CA LYS A 330 -3.91 -19.80 10.97
C LYS A 330 -4.40 -18.52 11.62
N MET A 331 -4.96 -17.66 10.80
CA MET A 331 -5.42 -16.35 11.23
C MET A 331 -6.93 -16.23 11.05
N SER A 332 -7.55 -15.42 11.89
CA SER A 332 -8.96 -15.06 11.74
C SER A 332 -9.16 -13.58 12.03
N GLY A 333 -10.02 -12.99 11.24
CA GLY A 333 -10.43 -11.59 11.39
C GLY A 333 -11.93 -11.46 11.16
N GLY A 334 -12.45 -10.30 11.50
CA GLY A 334 -13.87 -10.03 11.30
C GLY A 334 -14.28 -8.65 11.74
N LYS A 335 -15.53 -8.32 11.47
CA LYS A 335 -16.15 -7.07 11.90
C LYS A 335 -17.59 -7.33 12.29
N ILE A 336 -18.01 -6.77 13.41
CA ILE A 336 -19.41 -6.70 13.81
C ILE A 336 -19.76 -5.23 13.93
N SER A 337 -20.90 -4.82 13.39
CA SER A 337 -21.36 -3.44 13.52
C SER A 337 -22.88 -3.35 13.64
N LEU A 338 -23.32 -2.33 14.38
CA LEU A 338 -24.71 -1.94 14.50
C LEU A 338 -24.84 -0.51 13.98
N ILE A 339 -25.72 -0.30 13.00
CA ILE A 339 -25.88 0.98 12.30
C ILE A 339 -27.33 1.42 12.44
N LYS A 340 -27.53 2.58 13.06
CA LYS A 340 -28.82 3.26 13.19
C LYS A 340 -28.89 4.39 12.19
N SER A 341 -29.78 4.28 11.20
CA SER A 341 -30.04 5.34 10.22
C SER A 341 -31.29 6.15 10.61
N THR A 342 -31.32 7.41 10.25
CA THR A 342 -32.48 8.31 10.43
C THR A 342 -33.09 8.69 9.09
N VAL A 343 -34.30 9.19 9.11
CA VAL A 343 -35.04 9.61 7.91
C VAL A 343 -34.30 10.75 7.16
N ASN A 344 -33.51 11.56 7.86
CA ASN A 344 -32.75 12.69 7.28
C ASN A 344 -31.40 12.24 6.67
N GLY A 345 -31.14 10.94 6.50
CA GLY A 345 -29.91 10.43 5.95
C GLY A 345 -28.71 10.47 6.92
N SER A 346 -28.94 10.78 8.21
CA SER A 346 -27.92 10.67 9.26
C SER A 346 -27.79 9.23 9.73
N SER A 347 -26.60 8.83 10.17
CA SER A 347 -26.36 7.51 10.76
C SER A 347 -25.46 7.59 11.98
N LEU A 348 -25.74 6.74 12.96
CA LEU A 348 -24.89 6.48 14.12
C LEU A 348 -24.48 5.01 14.04
N TYR A 349 -23.21 4.69 14.25
CA TYR A 349 -22.76 3.32 14.28
C TYR A 349 -21.83 3.03 15.45
N ALA A 350 -21.83 1.77 15.85
CA ALA A 350 -20.81 1.18 16.71
C ALA A 350 -20.26 -0.07 16.03
N SER A 351 -18.95 -0.27 16.09
CA SER A 351 -18.31 -1.45 15.50
C SER A 351 -17.16 -1.97 16.32
N LEU A 352 -16.95 -3.28 16.23
CA LEU A 352 -15.80 -4.02 16.70
C LEU A 352 -15.19 -4.75 15.50
N ALA A 353 -13.91 -4.52 15.22
CA ALA A 353 -13.21 -5.15 14.12
C ALA A 353 -11.88 -5.75 14.58
N LYS A 354 -11.58 -6.97 14.14
CA LYS A 354 -10.28 -7.60 14.31
C LYS A 354 -9.63 -7.79 12.94
N GLY A 355 -8.45 -7.21 12.79
CA GLY A 355 -7.58 -7.38 11.63
C GLY A 355 -6.31 -8.13 11.99
N TYR A 356 -5.59 -8.58 10.97
CA TYR A 356 -4.30 -9.24 11.11
C TYR A 356 -3.40 -8.94 9.92
N LYS A 357 -2.10 -9.03 10.16
CA LYS A 357 -1.05 -9.01 9.15
C LYS A 357 -0.26 -10.29 9.29
N GLN A 358 -0.01 -10.96 8.18
CA GLN A 358 0.74 -12.23 8.19
C GLN A 358 2.17 -12.05 8.68
N GLY A 359 2.75 -13.13 9.20
CA GLY A 359 4.17 -13.25 9.49
C GLY A 359 5.03 -13.17 8.23
N GLY A 360 6.33 -13.24 8.39
CA GLY A 360 7.27 -13.17 7.28
C GLY A 360 8.71 -13.41 7.71
N PHE A 361 9.65 -13.00 6.84
CA PHE A 361 11.07 -13.22 7.02
C PHE A 361 11.88 -11.94 6.84
N ASN A 362 12.96 -11.83 7.59
CA ASN A 362 13.99 -10.83 7.42
C ASN A 362 14.96 -11.29 6.34
N LEU A 363 14.75 -10.83 5.11
CA LEU A 363 15.48 -11.28 3.94
C LEU A 363 16.85 -10.62 3.84
N GLY A 364 17.87 -11.39 3.44
CA GLY A 364 19.16 -10.86 3.01
C GLY A 364 20.03 -10.26 4.12
N LEU A 365 19.83 -10.67 5.37
CA LEU A 365 20.56 -10.10 6.50
C LEU A 365 22.03 -10.51 6.58
N GLY A 366 22.46 -11.51 5.82
CA GLY A 366 23.83 -12.03 5.94
C GLY A 366 24.16 -12.52 7.35
N LEU A 367 23.15 -12.94 8.10
CA LEU A 367 23.31 -13.45 9.45
C LEU A 367 24.09 -14.74 9.37
N GLY A 368 25.40 -14.67 9.65
CA GLY A 368 26.23 -15.87 9.80
C GLY A 368 25.59 -16.81 10.84
N ALA A 369 25.90 -18.10 10.74
CA ALA A 369 25.36 -19.18 11.56
C ALA A 369 25.40 -18.97 13.11
N ASN A 370 25.99 -17.89 13.59
CA ASN A 370 26.08 -17.49 15.00
C ASN A 370 25.16 -16.34 15.40
N SER A 371 24.45 -15.71 14.49
CA SER A 371 23.50 -14.66 14.83
C SER A 371 22.14 -15.24 15.12
N ILE A 372 21.98 -15.67 16.36
CA ILE A 372 20.74 -15.83 17.11
C ILE A 372 19.54 -16.19 16.22
N ASN A 373 19.28 -17.48 16.13
CA ASN A 373 18.23 -18.19 15.38
C ASN A 373 16.77 -17.66 15.54
N ASN A 374 16.54 -16.58 16.29
CA ASN A 374 15.20 -16.10 16.61
C ASN A 374 14.75 -14.88 15.78
N ASN A 375 15.58 -14.34 14.89
CA ASN A 375 15.28 -13.09 14.20
C ASN A 375 15.06 -13.22 12.69
N VAL A 376 15.10 -14.42 12.13
CA VAL A 376 14.90 -14.61 10.68
C VAL A 376 13.42 -14.56 10.32
N ALA A 377 12.57 -15.23 11.09
CA ALA A 377 11.12 -15.21 10.95
C ALA A 377 10.48 -14.30 12.00
N TYR A 378 9.34 -13.71 11.64
CA TYR A 378 8.48 -12.97 12.57
C TYR A 378 7.03 -13.43 12.40
N GLU A 379 6.30 -13.43 13.53
CA GLU A 379 4.94 -13.91 13.67
C GLU A 379 3.90 -12.92 13.11
N PRO A 380 2.64 -13.34 12.92
CA PRO A 380 1.54 -12.43 12.59
C PRO A 380 1.33 -11.32 13.65
N ASP A 381 0.82 -10.19 13.18
CA ASP A 381 0.47 -9.00 13.97
C ASP A 381 -1.05 -8.83 13.95
N PHE A 382 -1.64 -8.53 15.10
CA PHE A 382 -3.10 -8.43 15.26
C PHE A 382 -3.50 -7.04 15.76
N LEU A 383 -4.67 -6.57 15.31
CA LEU A 383 -5.27 -5.32 15.78
C LEU A 383 -6.76 -5.51 16.04
N THR A 384 -7.18 -5.18 17.25
CA THR A 384 -8.59 -5.11 17.63
C THR A 384 -9.00 -3.65 17.76
N ASN A 385 -10.02 -3.24 17.01
CA ASN A 385 -10.45 -1.85 16.91
C ASN A 385 -11.92 -1.71 17.32
N TYR A 386 -12.19 -0.76 18.21
CA TYR A 386 -13.52 -0.37 18.69
C TYR A 386 -13.81 1.04 18.16
N GLU A 387 -14.97 1.23 17.55
CA GLU A 387 -15.37 2.53 17.00
C GLU A 387 -16.81 2.86 17.36
N ILE A 388 -17.03 4.15 17.59
CA ILE A 388 -18.36 4.77 17.57
C ILE A 388 -18.26 5.95 16.63
N GLY A 389 -19.14 6.01 15.63
CA GLY A 389 -19.11 7.08 14.64
C GLY A 389 -20.50 7.62 14.30
N ILE A 390 -20.52 8.87 13.93
CA ILE A 390 -21.70 9.58 13.45
C ILE A 390 -21.41 10.17 12.07
N ASN A 391 -22.38 10.01 11.18
CA ASN A 391 -22.43 10.72 9.91
C ASN A 391 -23.77 11.45 9.85
N THR A 392 -23.78 12.76 9.72
CA THR A 392 -24.99 13.55 9.78
C THR A 392 -24.94 14.78 8.87
N LYS A 393 -26.12 15.16 8.40
CA LYS A 393 -26.34 16.42 7.70
C LYS A 393 -27.05 17.41 8.66
N LEU A 394 -26.46 18.57 8.82
CA LEU A 394 -26.94 19.63 9.70
C LEU A 394 -27.36 20.86 8.88
N LEU A 395 -28.18 21.73 9.46
CA LEU A 395 -28.64 23.00 8.86
C LEU A 395 -29.18 22.80 7.43
N ASP A 396 -30.23 22.00 7.30
CA ASP A 396 -30.88 21.69 6.02
C ASP A 396 -29.90 21.19 4.93
N SER A 397 -28.96 20.33 5.35
CA SER A 397 -27.89 19.74 4.51
C SER A 397 -26.77 20.69 4.09
N THR A 398 -26.71 21.90 4.64
CA THR A 398 -25.62 22.85 4.42
C THR A 398 -24.29 22.35 4.99
N ILE A 399 -24.34 21.55 6.07
CA ILE A 399 -23.16 20.97 6.72
C ILE A 399 -23.24 19.46 6.66
N ASN A 400 -22.22 18.83 6.06
CA ASN A 400 -21.99 17.41 6.17
C ASN A 400 -20.93 17.18 7.25
N PHE A 401 -21.29 16.47 8.31
CA PHE A 401 -20.42 16.19 9.45
C PHE A 401 -20.21 14.70 9.61
N ASN A 402 -18.95 14.29 9.72
CA ASN A 402 -18.54 12.93 10.09
C ASN A 402 -17.62 13.01 11.30
N GLY A 403 -17.91 12.23 12.34
CA GLY A 403 -17.10 12.15 13.56
C GLY A 403 -16.94 10.71 13.99
N VAL A 404 -15.72 10.31 14.38
CA VAL A 404 -15.38 8.96 14.81
C VAL A 404 -14.52 9.02 16.07
N LEU A 405 -14.93 8.31 17.11
CA LEU A 405 -14.12 7.97 18.27
C LEU A 405 -13.64 6.53 18.09
N PHE A 406 -12.36 6.28 18.30
CA PHE A 406 -11.79 4.95 18.17
C PHE A 406 -10.82 4.61 19.29
N TYR A 407 -10.72 3.33 19.56
CA TYR A 407 -9.74 2.72 20.43
C TYR A 407 -9.24 1.43 19.77
N SER A 408 -7.93 1.31 19.57
CA SER A 408 -7.29 0.17 18.92
C SER A 408 -6.26 -0.44 19.85
N ASP A 409 -6.32 -1.74 20.01
CA ASP A 409 -5.36 -2.55 20.74
C ASP A 409 -4.59 -3.43 19.74
N ARG A 410 -3.27 -3.40 19.81
CA ARG A 410 -2.39 -4.08 18.88
C ARG A 410 -1.48 -5.05 19.62
N GLU A 411 -1.55 -6.31 19.23
CA GLU A 411 -0.79 -7.43 19.78
C GLU A 411 0.25 -7.90 18.76
N ASP A 412 1.42 -8.36 19.26
CA ASP A 412 2.51 -8.89 18.44
C ASP A 412 2.95 -7.94 17.32
N GLN A 413 2.98 -6.64 17.62
CA GLN A 413 3.27 -5.60 16.66
C GLN A 413 4.60 -5.85 15.95
N GLN A 414 4.56 -5.96 14.62
CA GLN A 414 5.75 -6.03 13.79
C GLN A 414 6.41 -4.65 13.70
N VAL A 415 7.62 -4.52 14.23
CA VAL A 415 8.39 -3.28 14.27
C VAL A 415 9.73 -3.49 13.58
N LEU A 416 10.07 -2.58 12.67
CA LEU A 416 11.40 -2.52 12.08
C LEU A 416 12.35 -1.83 13.05
N ILE A 417 13.33 -2.56 13.52
CA ILE A 417 14.40 -2.04 14.40
C ILE A 417 15.72 -2.04 13.65
N SER A 418 16.58 -1.09 13.98
CA SER A 418 17.97 -1.08 13.57
C SER A 418 18.85 -1.64 14.68
N THR A 419 19.81 -2.47 14.33
CA THR A 419 20.78 -3.03 15.26
C THR A 419 22.16 -3.04 14.65
N GLN A 420 23.16 -2.88 15.50
CA GLN A 420 24.57 -3.00 15.14
C GLN A 420 25.13 -4.21 15.89
N THR A 421 25.58 -5.23 15.17
CA THR A 421 26.05 -6.48 15.75
C THR A 421 27.44 -6.35 16.37
N ASP A 422 28.27 -5.46 15.81
CA ASP A 422 29.56 -5.05 16.37
C ASP A 422 29.62 -3.52 16.49
N PRO A 423 29.52 -2.93 17.70
CA PRO A 423 29.60 -1.48 17.86
C PRO A 423 30.91 -0.83 17.42
N SER A 424 31.96 -1.63 17.24
CA SER A 424 33.26 -1.14 16.75
C SER A 424 33.36 -1.15 15.21
N ASP A 425 32.46 -1.85 14.52
CA ASP A 425 32.39 -1.90 13.06
C ASP A 425 31.07 -1.28 12.55
N PRO A 426 31.11 -0.08 11.98
CA PRO A 426 29.93 0.61 11.45
C PRO A 426 29.24 -0.17 10.30
N ASN A 427 29.91 -1.13 9.67
CA ASN A 427 29.38 -1.92 8.58
C ASN A 427 28.47 -3.06 9.04
N THR A 428 28.41 -3.33 10.36
CA THR A 428 27.57 -4.37 10.96
C THR A 428 26.15 -3.90 11.30
N PHE A 429 25.73 -2.78 10.73
CA PHE A 429 24.40 -2.22 10.93
C PHE A 429 23.36 -2.97 10.08
N SER A 430 22.27 -3.41 10.70
CA SER A 430 21.20 -4.13 10.02
C SER A 430 19.82 -3.69 10.49
N PHE A 431 18.81 -3.89 9.66
CA PHE A 431 17.41 -3.64 9.95
C PHE A 431 16.67 -4.96 10.05
N LEU A 432 15.96 -5.15 11.15
CA LEU A 432 15.21 -6.36 11.47
C LEU A 432 13.76 -6.03 11.75
N THR A 433 12.84 -6.79 11.19
CA THR A 433 11.46 -6.83 11.66
C THR A 433 11.35 -7.85 12.78
N GLN A 434 10.74 -7.44 13.88
CA GLN A 434 10.48 -8.31 15.06
C GLN A 434 9.06 -8.08 15.56
N ASN A 435 8.45 -9.09 16.17
CA ASN A 435 7.25 -8.93 16.98
C ASN A 435 7.69 -8.41 18.35
N ALA A 436 7.67 -7.12 18.51
CA ALA A 436 8.40 -6.51 19.62
C ALA A 436 7.50 -5.84 20.65
N ALA A 437 6.27 -5.47 20.30
CA ALA A 437 5.49 -4.61 21.16
C ALA A 437 3.99 -4.90 21.14
N GLU A 438 3.36 -4.68 22.27
CA GLU A 438 1.94 -4.38 22.36
C GLU A 438 1.77 -2.87 22.32
N GLY A 439 0.72 -2.37 21.69
CA GLY A 439 0.49 -0.94 21.55
C GLY A 439 -0.99 -0.58 21.56
N VAL A 440 -1.28 0.62 22.06
CA VAL A 440 -2.64 1.16 22.10
C VAL A 440 -2.67 2.48 21.37
N ASN A 441 -3.69 2.64 20.53
CA ASN A 441 -3.99 3.88 19.80
C ASN A 441 -5.43 4.27 20.07
N HIS A 442 -5.67 5.50 20.44
CA HIS A 442 -7.04 6.01 20.59
C HIS A 442 -7.13 7.46 20.19
N GLY A 443 -8.30 7.87 19.75
CA GLY A 443 -8.43 9.23 19.27
C GLY A 443 -9.82 9.60 18.77
N LEU A 444 -9.85 10.79 18.19
CA LEU A 444 -11.00 11.40 17.54
C LEU A 444 -10.62 11.83 16.13
N GLU A 445 -11.46 11.51 15.19
CA GLU A 445 -11.38 12.05 13.83
C GLU A 445 -12.68 12.78 13.50
N MET A 446 -12.56 13.94 12.86
CA MET A 446 -13.68 14.76 12.43
C MET A 446 -13.45 15.22 11.00
N LYS A 447 -14.50 15.17 10.21
CA LYS A 447 -14.59 15.80 8.89
C LYS A 447 -15.86 16.64 8.83
N MET A 448 -15.73 17.85 8.35
CA MET A 448 -16.84 18.76 8.13
C MET A 448 -16.69 19.41 6.75
N ASP A 449 -17.71 19.27 5.93
CA ASP A 449 -17.84 19.99 4.66
C ASP A 449 -19.06 20.91 4.80
N MET A 450 -18.90 22.21 4.53
CA MET A 450 -19.93 23.23 4.69
C MET A 450 -20.08 24.06 3.42
N ASP A 451 -21.27 24.05 2.85
CA ASP A 451 -21.68 24.92 1.75
C ASP A 451 -22.22 26.24 2.30
N ILE A 452 -21.36 27.29 2.35
CA ILE A 452 -21.74 28.62 2.85
C ILE A 452 -22.71 29.31 1.90
N THR A 453 -22.47 29.15 0.60
CA THR A 453 -23.34 29.56 -0.50
C THR A 453 -23.28 28.48 -1.60
N GLU A 454 -24.12 28.61 -2.64
CA GLU A 454 -24.06 27.73 -3.82
C GLU A 454 -22.70 27.75 -4.52
N SER A 455 -21.90 28.80 -4.33
CA SER A 455 -20.59 28.96 -4.97
C SER A 455 -19.40 28.90 -3.99
N LEU A 456 -19.63 28.81 -2.69
CA LEU A 456 -18.57 28.85 -1.67
C LEU A 456 -18.74 27.74 -0.66
N GLY A 457 -17.78 26.83 -0.65
CA GLY A 457 -17.66 25.76 0.33
C GLY A 457 -16.40 25.88 1.20
N ILE A 458 -16.47 25.40 2.42
CA ILE A 458 -15.34 25.25 3.35
C ILE A 458 -15.28 23.77 3.79
N PHE A 459 -14.09 23.24 3.90
CA PHE A 459 -13.89 21.95 4.56
C PHE A 459 -12.93 22.07 5.74
N LEU A 460 -13.17 21.25 6.76
CA LEU A 460 -12.32 21.08 7.93
C LEU A 460 -12.13 19.60 8.21
N ASN A 461 -10.87 19.14 8.28
CA ASN A 461 -10.53 17.84 8.81
C ASN A 461 -9.70 18.02 10.08
N LEU A 462 -10.00 17.26 11.13
CA LEU A 462 -9.28 17.28 12.40
C LEU A 462 -9.05 15.85 12.85
N GLY A 463 -7.81 15.53 13.22
CA GLY A 463 -7.44 14.29 13.89
C GLY A 463 -6.73 14.58 15.21
N ILE A 464 -7.15 13.89 16.27
CA ILE A 464 -6.48 13.85 17.55
C ILE A 464 -6.15 12.40 17.84
N LEU A 465 -4.87 12.09 18.03
CA LEU A 465 -4.37 10.74 18.22
C LEU A 465 -3.49 10.68 19.46
N LYS A 466 -3.70 9.68 20.28
CA LYS A 466 -2.77 9.29 21.33
C LYS A 466 -2.35 7.85 21.10
N THR A 467 -1.05 7.61 21.09
CA THR A 467 -0.46 6.28 20.96
C THR A 467 0.41 5.98 22.15
N GLU A 468 0.50 4.72 22.51
CA GLU A 468 1.35 4.29 23.63
C GLU A 468 1.90 2.88 23.35
N ILE A 469 3.18 2.69 23.55
CA ILE A 469 3.83 1.37 23.59
C ILE A 469 3.57 0.80 24.99
N LYS A 470 2.87 -0.34 25.07
CA LYS A 470 2.45 -0.94 26.36
C LYS A 470 3.48 -1.91 26.89
N ASN A 471 3.98 -2.79 26.04
CA ASN A 471 4.91 -3.84 26.43
C ASN A 471 5.91 -4.05 25.30
N TRP A 472 7.21 -3.96 25.60
CA TRP A 472 8.28 -4.28 24.67
C TRP A 472 9.45 -4.91 25.42
N GLN A 473 9.45 -6.25 25.52
CA GLN A 473 10.39 -7.01 26.39
C GLN A 473 11.86 -6.66 26.16
N SER A 474 12.29 -6.42 24.92
CA SER A 474 13.68 -6.09 24.58
C SER A 474 14.01 -4.60 24.69
N ARG A 475 13.01 -3.73 24.83
CA ARG A 475 13.15 -2.27 24.85
C ARG A 475 12.21 -1.63 25.87
N GLN A 476 12.30 -2.06 27.12
CA GLN A 476 11.51 -1.52 28.24
C GLN A 476 11.67 -0.01 28.42
N ASP A 477 12.78 0.56 27.93
CA ASP A 477 13.01 2.00 27.89
C ASP A 477 12.02 2.78 27.00
N LEU A 478 11.30 2.08 26.11
CA LEU A 478 10.29 2.66 25.23
C LEU A 478 8.86 2.52 25.74
N GLU A 479 8.63 1.73 26.78
CA GLU A 479 7.30 1.55 27.38
C GLU A 479 6.75 2.88 27.90
N GLY A 480 5.47 3.12 27.69
CA GLY A 480 4.80 4.37 28.01
C GLY A 480 5.05 5.51 27.02
N ARG A 481 5.94 5.33 26.02
CA ARG A 481 6.18 6.35 24.98
C ARG A 481 5.18 6.27 23.84
N ALA A 482 5.02 7.41 23.16
CA ALA A 482 4.28 7.46 21.92
C ALA A 482 4.99 6.67 20.80
N GLN A 483 4.21 6.11 19.89
CA GLN A 483 4.74 5.44 18.69
C GLN A 483 5.37 6.48 17.74
N ALA A 484 6.41 6.06 17.03
CA ALA A 484 7.07 6.92 16.04
C ALA A 484 6.14 7.23 14.85
N HIS A 485 6.34 8.38 14.21
CA HIS A 485 5.60 8.83 13.04
C HIS A 485 4.07 8.95 13.23
N ALA A 486 3.62 9.12 14.48
CA ALA A 486 2.21 9.23 14.86
C ALA A 486 1.94 10.63 15.45
N PRO A 487 1.66 11.65 14.63
CA PRO A 487 1.41 13.01 15.11
C PRO A 487 0.15 13.04 15.98
N GLU A 488 0.25 13.66 17.17
CA GLU A 488 -0.88 13.78 18.10
C GLU A 488 -2.03 14.61 17.55
N ARG A 489 -1.75 15.51 16.63
CA ARG A 489 -2.74 16.40 16.03
C ARG A 489 -2.47 16.53 14.54
N SER A 490 -3.52 16.42 13.76
CA SER A 490 -3.53 16.71 12.33
C SER A 490 -4.74 17.55 11.99
N TYR A 491 -4.59 18.54 11.15
CA TYR A 491 -5.70 19.34 10.66
C TYR A 491 -5.45 19.74 9.21
N ALA A 492 -6.54 19.89 8.48
CA ALA A 492 -6.58 20.51 7.18
C ALA A 492 -7.83 21.38 7.10
N LEU A 493 -7.65 22.60 6.64
CA LEU A 493 -8.71 23.57 6.40
C LEU A 493 -8.58 24.07 4.98
N GLY A 494 -9.66 24.06 4.22
CA GLY A 494 -9.64 24.61 2.87
C GLY A 494 -10.96 25.27 2.49
N LEU A 495 -10.87 26.04 1.41
CA LEU A 495 -11.95 26.82 0.84
C LEU A 495 -12.02 26.51 -0.66
N ASN A 496 -13.23 26.24 -1.12
CA ASN A 496 -13.56 26.05 -2.51
C ASN A 496 -14.51 27.16 -2.97
N TRP A 497 -14.15 27.93 -3.97
CA TRP A 497 -14.96 29.04 -4.46
C TRP A 497 -15.13 28.95 -5.99
N ALA A 498 -16.37 28.84 -6.42
CA ALA A 498 -16.75 28.80 -7.83
C ALA A 498 -17.68 29.98 -8.17
N PRO A 499 -17.14 31.23 -8.30
CA PRO A 499 -17.96 32.43 -8.51
C PRO A 499 -18.73 32.40 -9.84
N THR A 500 -18.28 31.64 -10.81
CA THR A 500 -18.96 31.42 -12.10
C THR A 500 -18.81 29.96 -12.52
N SER A 501 -19.56 29.52 -13.52
CA SER A 501 -19.45 28.18 -14.12
C SER A 501 -18.07 27.88 -14.76
N HIS A 502 -17.23 28.90 -14.95
CA HIS A 502 -15.93 28.80 -15.63
C HIS A 502 -14.74 29.17 -14.73
N THR A 503 -14.99 29.55 -13.48
CA THR A 503 -13.93 29.99 -12.54
C THR A 503 -14.03 29.19 -11.27
N TYR A 504 -12.91 28.56 -10.89
CA TYR A 504 -12.78 27.80 -9.64
C TYR A 504 -11.49 28.18 -8.94
N LEU A 505 -11.57 28.42 -7.65
CA LEU A 505 -10.43 28.67 -6.75
C LEU A 505 -10.51 27.71 -5.58
N ALA A 506 -9.44 27.00 -5.31
CA ALA A 506 -9.25 26.18 -4.11
C ALA A 506 -8.03 26.70 -3.33
N ILE A 507 -8.17 26.76 -2.01
CA ILE A 507 -7.11 27.13 -1.06
C ILE A 507 -7.18 26.11 0.09
N ASP A 508 -6.07 25.49 0.41
CA ASP A 508 -5.90 24.54 1.50
C ASP A 508 -4.50 24.65 2.15
#